data_eaee3b668cc9b5d3b27e869a26e151eb
#
_entry.id   eaee3b668cc9b5d3b27e869a26e151eb
#
_cell.length_a   1.000
_cell.length_b   1.000
_cell.length_c   1.000
_cell.angle_alpha   90.00
_cell.angle_beta   90.00
_cell.angle_gamma   90.00
#
_symmetry.space_group_name_H-M   'P 1'
#
loop_
_entity.id
_entity.type
_entity.pdbx_description
1 polymer ?
#
loop_
_entity_poly.entity_id
_entity_poly.type
_entity_poly.pdbx_seq_one_letter_code
_entity_poly.pdbx_strand_id
1 'polypeptide(L)'
;MNLFSFAFRNVKRNSHRSMVTTGAMGFAGMIMILYASLMEGLFVSMERNALAMNLGEIQIHANGYRDDPDLYTRIAKPEEMLERLQQQGFSASPRLFGFALAAAGSSSAGVQLRGIDIDLEAGVTQVHQHVARGGWLDRRDAQGVVLGRKLARTLAVDIGDELVIIGQSADGAMANELYRVRGVLKSVGEEIDRGGFFMLASSFRDLMGLPEGVHEIVVLRTDRKQPLLMATSELRGMFPEHEVMNWRALQPMIAEILGMADINIYIMLVITYIAVAMVVLNAMLMSVFERIREFGVMKAIGFGPGQLFGLVYTETLVQAVVALLIALSFGVPLSFYFEHHGIDLSRFVSGVSFAGVAFDPIWRAEVTPRAVFSPLITLFVMAGIAVLYPAIKAAVIRPVKAIHYR
;
A
#
# COMPACT_ATOMS: atom_id res chain seq x y z
N MET A 1 23.29 43.31 -15.23
CA MET A 1 22.06 42.94 -15.98
C MET A 1 21.49 41.71 -15.33
N ASN A 2 20.23 41.77 -14.87
CA ASN A 2 19.64 40.66 -14.08
C ASN A 2 19.21 39.56 -15.08
N LEU A 3 19.99 38.47 -15.20
CA LEU A 3 19.76 37.36 -16.13
C LEU A 3 18.34 36.79 -16.01
N PHE A 4 17.78 36.79 -14.80
CA PHE A 4 16.44 36.31 -14.53
C PHE A 4 15.34 37.16 -15.20
N SER A 5 15.45 38.49 -15.11
CA SER A 5 14.50 39.40 -15.75
C SER A 5 14.55 39.32 -17.29
N PHE A 6 15.73 39.06 -17.85
CA PHE A 6 15.90 38.87 -19.28
C PHE A 6 15.32 37.50 -19.74
N ALA A 7 15.56 36.42 -18.99
CA ALA A 7 15.01 35.12 -19.26
C ALA A 7 13.47 35.13 -19.22
N PHE A 8 12.87 35.79 -18.23
CA PHE A 8 11.42 35.93 -18.10
C PHE A 8 10.78 36.66 -19.30
N ARG A 9 11.40 37.74 -19.76
CA ARG A 9 10.94 38.48 -20.96
C ARG A 9 11.05 37.64 -22.24
N ASN A 10 12.06 36.78 -22.34
CA ASN A 10 12.24 35.88 -23.48
C ASN A 10 11.17 34.80 -23.54
N VAL A 11 10.83 34.18 -22.39
CA VAL A 11 9.74 33.20 -22.28
C VAL A 11 8.41 33.83 -22.76
N LYS A 12 8.15 35.10 -22.38
CA LYS A 12 6.95 35.82 -22.79
C LYS A 12 6.94 36.19 -24.30
N ARG A 13 8.10 36.48 -24.91
CA ARG A 13 8.21 36.85 -26.34
C ARG A 13 7.93 35.67 -27.28
N ASN A 14 8.32 34.44 -26.89
CA ASN A 14 8.07 33.20 -27.64
C ASN A 14 6.99 32.35 -26.96
N SER A 15 5.84 32.98 -26.67
CA SER A 15 4.80 32.43 -25.80
C SER A 15 4.27 31.08 -26.27
N HIS A 16 4.01 30.88 -27.57
CA HIS A 16 3.38 29.64 -28.06
C HIS A 16 4.23 28.38 -27.78
N ARG A 17 5.53 28.43 -28.10
CA ARG A 17 6.43 27.31 -27.87
C ARG A 17 6.70 27.08 -26.39
N SER A 18 7.01 28.16 -25.65
CA SER A 18 7.21 28.09 -24.21
C SER A 18 5.96 27.52 -23.51
N MET A 19 4.77 27.89 -23.97
CA MET A 19 3.50 27.35 -23.45
C MET A 19 3.35 25.85 -23.72
N VAL A 20 3.66 25.38 -24.93
CA VAL A 20 3.59 23.95 -25.28
C VAL A 20 4.58 23.13 -24.43
N THR A 21 5.84 23.58 -24.33
CA THR A 21 6.87 22.86 -23.54
C THR A 21 6.54 22.88 -22.04
N THR A 22 6.18 24.05 -21.50
CA THR A 22 5.81 24.21 -20.10
C THR A 22 4.52 23.44 -19.79
N GLY A 23 3.54 23.48 -20.71
CA GLY A 23 2.29 22.71 -20.59
C GLY A 23 2.53 21.20 -20.58
N ALA A 24 3.40 20.72 -21.48
CA ALA A 24 3.76 19.30 -21.51
C ALA A 24 4.46 18.84 -20.22
N MET A 25 5.42 19.65 -19.72
CA MET A 25 6.06 19.37 -18.42
C MET A 25 5.06 19.42 -17.26
N GLY A 26 4.19 20.44 -17.23
CA GLY A 26 3.17 20.59 -16.19
C GLY A 26 2.14 19.46 -16.20
N PHE A 27 1.70 19.07 -17.39
CA PHE A 27 0.78 17.93 -17.56
C PHE A 27 1.41 16.60 -17.13
N ALA A 28 2.66 16.36 -17.53
CA ALA A 28 3.39 15.18 -17.09
C ALA A 28 3.57 15.16 -15.57
N GLY A 29 3.92 16.30 -14.97
CA GLY A 29 4.01 16.44 -13.51
C GLY A 29 2.69 16.18 -12.81
N MET A 30 1.57 16.69 -13.34
CA MET A 30 0.22 16.44 -12.84
C MET A 30 -0.12 14.93 -12.85
N ILE A 31 0.10 14.27 -13.99
CA ILE A 31 -0.15 12.83 -14.11
C ILE A 31 0.72 12.02 -13.14
N MET A 32 1.98 12.40 -12.97
CA MET A 32 2.89 11.67 -12.10
C MET A 32 2.58 11.88 -10.61
N ILE A 33 2.07 13.04 -10.19
CA ILE A 33 1.55 13.24 -8.84
C ILE A 33 0.35 12.33 -8.61
N LEU A 34 -0.61 12.32 -9.55
CA LEU A 34 -1.78 11.46 -9.47
C LEU A 34 -1.40 9.97 -9.42
N TYR A 35 -0.49 9.53 -10.32
CA TYR A 35 0.01 8.16 -10.35
C TYR A 35 0.68 7.77 -9.02
N ALA A 36 1.58 8.60 -8.51
CA ALA A 36 2.26 8.33 -7.24
C ALA A 36 1.26 8.25 -6.08
N SER A 37 0.27 9.16 -6.02
CA SER A 37 -0.77 9.15 -5.00
C SER A 37 -1.69 7.92 -5.10
N LEU A 38 -2.03 7.47 -6.32
CA LEU A 38 -2.82 6.24 -6.52
C LEU A 38 -2.04 4.99 -6.13
N MET A 39 -0.75 4.92 -6.46
CA MET A 39 0.11 3.80 -6.06
C MET A 39 0.30 3.76 -4.54
N GLU A 40 0.56 4.90 -3.90
CA GLU A 40 0.65 5.00 -2.45
C GLU A 40 -0.63 4.49 -1.78
N GLY A 41 -1.79 4.96 -2.26
CA GLY A 41 -3.09 4.52 -1.75
C GLY A 41 -3.36 3.03 -1.94
N LEU A 42 -2.91 2.44 -3.05
CA LEU A 42 -2.98 1.01 -3.29
C LEU A 42 -2.20 0.22 -2.23
N PHE A 43 -0.94 0.60 -2.01
CA PHE A 43 -0.07 -0.10 -1.06
C PHE A 43 -0.51 0.08 0.38
N VAL A 44 -0.92 1.28 0.78
CA VAL A 44 -1.51 1.55 2.10
C VAL A 44 -2.79 0.74 2.32
N SER A 45 -3.64 0.63 1.29
CA SER A 45 -4.86 -0.19 1.37
C SER A 45 -4.54 -1.68 1.51
N MET A 46 -3.55 -2.19 0.76
CA MET A 46 -3.11 -3.59 0.87
C MET A 46 -2.55 -3.90 2.26
N GLU A 47 -1.66 -3.03 2.79
CA GLU A 47 -1.13 -3.20 4.15
C GLU A 47 -2.27 -3.17 5.18
N ARG A 48 -3.15 -2.18 5.09
CA ARG A 48 -4.31 -2.06 5.99
C ARG A 48 -5.21 -3.29 5.96
N ASN A 49 -5.54 -3.79 4.76
CA ASN A 49 -6.39 -4.96 4.63
C ASN A 49 -5.73 -6.23 5.15
N ALA A 50 -4.43 -6.43 4.90
CA ALA A 50 -3.69 -7.57 5.43
C ALA A 50 -3.71 -7.58 6.97
N LEU A 51 -3.46 -6.44 7.58
CA LEU A 51 -3.41 -6.30 9.04
C LEU A 51 -4.79 -6.38 9.68
N ALA A 52 -5.75 -5.62 9.14
CA ALA A 52 -7.07 -5.48 9.74
C ALA A 52 -7.95 -6.73 9.63
N MET A 53 -7.71 -7.60 8.63
CA MET A 53 -8.58 -8.75 8.42
C MET A 53 -8.12 -10.00 9.18
N ASN A 54 -6.82 -10.20 9.38
CA ASN A 54 -6.32 -11.45 9.95
C ASN A 54 -5.08 -11.31 10.82
N LEU A 55 -4.03 -10.63 10.31
CA LEU A 55 -2.69 -10.74 10.88
C LEU A 55 -2.51 -9.92 12.16
N GLY A 56 -3.18 -8.78 12.30
CA GLY A 56 -2.77 -7.79 13.27
C GLY A 56 -1.38 -7.20 12.95
N GLU A 57 -0.80 -6.45 13.86
CA GLU A 57 0.52 -5.85 13.66
C GLU A 57 1.67 -6.74 14.17
N ILE A 58 1.44 -7.42 15.30
CA ILE A 58 2.41 -8.30 15.96
C ILE A 58 1.66 -9.54 16.43
N GLN A 59 2.29 -10.69 16.36
CA GLN A 59 1.77 -11.94 16.89
C GLN A 59 2.77 -12.53 17.89
N ILE A 60 2.23 -13.16 18.93
CA ILE A 60 2.97 -13.89 19.94
C ILE A 60 2.52 -15.34 19.90
N HIS A 61 3.46 -16.26 19.80
CA HIS A 61 3.24 -17.72 19.79
C HIS A 61 4.13 -18.40 20.81
N ALA A 62 3.78 -19.61 21.18
CA ALA A 62 4.72 -20.50 21.85
C ALA A 62 5.86 -20.86 20.89
N ASN A 63 7.08 -21.04 21.42
CA ASN A 63 8.24 -21.39 20.61
C ASN A 63 8.00 -22.67 19.80
N GLY A 64 8.29 -22.63 18.51
CA GLY A 64 8.14 -23.77 17.58
C GLY A 64 6.72 -23.99 17.04
N TYR A 65 5.71 -23.29 17.55
CA TYR A 65 4.34 -23.44 17.05
C TYR A 65 4.19 -23.17 15.56
N ARG A 66 4.92 -22.20 15.05
CA ARG A 66 4.82 -21.83 13.64
C ARG A 66 5.51 -22.80 12.69
N ASP A 67 6.55 -23.47 13.16
CA ASP A 67 7.28 -24.46 12.35
C ASP A 67 6.46 -25.74 12.18
N ASP A 68 5.71 -26.12 13.22
CA ASP A 68 4.83 -27.30 13.22
C ASP A 68 3.53 -26.99 14.02
N PRO A 69 2.54 -26.36 13.39
CA PRO A 69 1.30 -25.98 14.06
C PRO A 69 0.49 -27.20 14.52
N ASP A 70 0.37 -27.38 15.82
CA ASP A 70 -0.41 -28.45 16.45
C ASP A 70 -1.36 -27.92 17.54
N LEU A 71 -2.15 -28.80 18.12
CA LEU A 71 -3.07 -28.48 19.22
C LEU A 71 -2.38 -28.35 20.57
N TYR A 72 -1.14 -28.82 20.71
CA TYR A 72 -0.46 -28.97 22.01
C TYR A 72 0.50 -27.83 22.32
N THR A 73 1.14 -27.29 21.31
CA THR A 73 2.09 -26.16 21.42
C THR A 73 1.31 -24.86 21.64
N ARG A 74 1.22 -24.42 22.90
CA ARG A 74 0.33 -23.34 23.33
C ARG A 74 1.02 -22.40 24.31
N ILE A 75 0.54 -21.17 24.35
CA ILE A 75 0.79 -20.21 25.43
C ILE A 75 -0.07 -20.62 26.61
N ALA A 76 0.55 -21.04 27.71
CA ALA A 76 -0.15 -21.68 28.84
C ALA A 76 -0.99 -20.70 29.65
N LYS A 77 -0.53 -19.44 29.82
CA LYS A 77 -1.16 -18.44 30.68
C LYS A 77 -1.44 -17.14 29.91
N PRO A 78 -2.40 -17.16 28.96
CA PRO A 78 -2.67 -16.01 28.12
C PRO A 78 -3.22 -14.81 28.91
N GLU A 79 -3.93 -15.01 30.01
CA GLU A 79 -4.55 -13.99 30.81
C GLU A 79 -3.51 -13.04 31.41
N GLU A 80 -2.44 -13.56 32.00
CA GLU A 80 -1.33 -12.78 32.55
C GLU A 80 -0.63 -11.92 31.47
N MET A 81 -0.52 -12.48 30.26
CA MET A 81 0.07 -11.78 29.12
C MET A 81 -0.84 -10.67 28.61
N LEU A 82 -2.13 -10.92 28.49
CA LEU A 82 -3.12 -9.94 28.06
C LEU A 82 -3.19 -8.74 29.01
N GLU A 83 -3.17 -8.98 30.33
CA GLU A 83 -3.14 -7.92 31.32
C GLU A 83 -1.88 -7.05 31.20
N ARG A 84 -0.71 -7.66 31.04
CA ARG A 84 0.56 -6.92 30.82
C ARG A 84 0.54 -6.10 29.54
N LEU A 85 0.03 -6.66 28.44
CA LEU A 85 -0.11 -5.96 27.17
C LEU A 85 -1.03 -4.76 27.29
N GLN A 86 -2.17 -4.91 27.98
CA GLN A 86 -3.12 -3.83 28.20
C GLN A 86 -2.53 -2.70 29.07
N GLN A 87 -1.76 -3.04 30.12
CA GLN A 87 -1.08 -2.07 30.97
C GLN A 87 -0.05 -1.23 30.21
N GLN A 88 0.56 -1.80 29.19
CA GLN A 88 1.51 -1.11 28.29
C GLN A 88 0.84 -0.38 27.12
N GLY A 89 -0.50 -0.36 27.07
CA GLY A 89 -1.24 0.33 26.04
C GLY A 89 -1.32 -0.41 24.70
N PHE A 90 -1.22 -1.74 24.71
CA PHE A 90 -1.49 -2.57 23.54
C PHE A 90 -2.91 -3.13 23.59
N SER A 91 -3.56 -3.23 22.44
CA SER A 91 -4.76 -4.04 22.28
C SER A 91 -4.36 -5.45 21.88
N ALA A 92 -4.92 -6.48 22.51
CA ALA A 92 -4.55 -7.85 22.22
C ALA A 92 -5.75 -8.78 22.25
N SER A 93 -5.73 -9.84 21.40
CA SER A 93 -6.75 -10.88 21.34
C SER A 93 -6.11 -12.27 21.29
N PRO A 94 -6.54 -13.18 22.14
CA PRO A 94 -6.11 -14.58 22.12
C PRO A 94 -6.90 -15.35 21.04
N ARG A 95 -6.23 -16.24 20.33
CA ARG A 95 -6.83 -17.10 19.30
C ARG A 95 -6.46 -18.54 19.48
N LEU A 96 -7.43 -19.39 19.16
CA LEU A 96 -7.31 -20.83 19.11
C LEU A 96 -7.41 -21.30 17.67
N PHE A 97 -6.55 -22.22 17.27
CA PHE A 97 -6.54 -22.80 15.93
C PHE A 97 -6.59 -24.31 15.98
N GLY A 98 -7.32 -24.89 15.03
CA GLY A 98 -7.38 -26.33 14.82
C GLY A 98 -7.78 -26.64 13.38
N PHE A 99 -7.51 -27.85 12.93
CA PHE A 99 -7.92 -28.33 11.61
C PHE A 99 -8.95 -29.44 11.76
N ALA A 100 -9.99 -29.37 10.93
CA ALA A 100 -11.06 -30.33 10.94
C ALA A 100 -11.67 -30.51 9.55
N LEU A 101 -12.56 -31.46 9.39
CA LEU A 101 -13.43 -31.64 8.24
C LEU A 101 -14.81 -31.07 8.58
N ALA A 102 -15.30 -30.13 7.78
CA ALA A 102 -16.68 -29.69 7.81
C ALA A 102 -17.48 -30.46 6.75
N ALA A 103 -18.64 -30.98 7.13
CA ALA A 103 -19.52 -31.70 6.24
C ALA A 103 -20.96 -31.16 6.33
N ALA A 104 -21.60 -30.98 5.16
CA ALA A 104 -22.98 -30.57 5.03
C ALA A 104 -23.64 -31.33 3.86
N GLY A 105 -24.68 -32.08 4.12
CA GLY A 105 -25.32 -32.93 3.10
C GLY A 105 -24.33 -33.87 2.41
N SER A 106 -24.11 -33.71 1.11
CA SER A 106 -23.16 -34.50 0.33
C SER A 106 -21.81 -33.81 0.12
N SER A 107 -21.60 -32.60 0.65
CA SER A 107 -20.40 -31.80 0.47
C SER A 107 -19.53 -31.85 1.74
N SER A 108 -18.20 -31.85 1.57
CA SER A 108 -17.25 -31.71 2.65
C SER A 108 -16.05 -30.91 2.25
N ALA A 109 -15.42 -30.22 3.20
CA ALA A 109 -14.23 -29.43 3.00
C ALA A 109 -13.36 -29.43 4.26
N GLY A 110 -12.03 -29.40 4.09
CA GLY A 110 -11.11 -29.11 5.17
C GLY A 110 -11.25 -27.67 5.63
N VAL A 111 -11.31 -27.47 6.95
CA VAL A 111 -11.49 -26.15 7.56
C VAL A 111 -10.43 -25.89 8.60
N GLN A 112 -10.04 -24.62 8.73
CA GLN A 112 -9.29 -24.11 9.85
C GLN A 112 -10.27 -23.51 10.85
N LEU A 113 -10.45 -24.20 11.96
CA LEU A 113 -11.25 -23.71 13.09
C LEU A 113 -10.50 -22.54 13.75
N ARG A 114 -11.22 -21.45 14.01
CA ARG A 114 -10.70 -20.26 14.68
C ARG A 114 -11.59 -19.93 15.87
N GLY A 115 -11.14 -20.30 17.06
CA GLY A 115 -11.80 -19.95 18.32
C GLY A 115 -11.35 -18.56 18.78
N ILE A 116 -12.29 -17.63 18.90
CA ILE A 116 -12.00 -16.22 19.23
C ILE A 116 -12.86 -15.72 20.39
N ASP A 117 -12.35 -14.75 21.15
CA ASP A 117 -13.13 -13.89 22.01
C ASP A 117 -13.66 -12.72 21.20
N ILE A 118 -14.99 -12.54 21.16
CA ILE A 118 -15.65 -11.55 20.28
C ILE A 118 -15.21 -10.13 20.60
N ASP A 119 -15.11 -9.77 21.89
CA ASP A 119 -14.87 -8.41 22.32
C ASP A 119 -13.39 -8.03 22.15
N LEU A 120 -12.49 -8.95 22.51
CA LEU A 120 -11.05 -8.76 22.34
C LEU A 120 -10.67 -8.75 20.86
N GLU A 121 -11.25 -9.63 20.05
CA GLU A 121 -11.00 -9.70 18.61
C GLU A 121 -11.43 -8.43 17.89
N ALA A 122 -12.56 -7.84 18.29
CA ALA A 122 -13.03 -6.57 17.73
C ALA A 122 -12.06 -5.39 18.00
N GLY A 123 -11.22 -5.50 19.03
CA GLY A 123 -10.18 -4.52 19.37
C GLY A 123 -8.91 -4.62 18.51
N VAL A 124 -8.69 -5.75 17.81
CA VAL A 124 -7.46 -6.01 17.04
C VAL A 124 -7.70 -6.21 15.57
N THR A 125 -8.88 -6.70 15.14
CA THR A 125 -9.22 -6.88 13.73
C THR A 125 -10.61 -6.34 13.39
N GLN A 126 -10.86 -6.16 12.09
CA GLN A 126 -12.13 -5.67 11.56
C GLN A 126 -12.93 -6.78 10.84
N VAL A 127 -12.53 -8.04 10.98
CA VAL A 127 -13.20 -9.16 10.32
C VAL A 127 -14.69 -9.21 10.62
N HIS A 128 -15.09 -8.84 11.83
CA HIS A 128 -16.49 -8.78 12.28
C HIS A 128 -17.35 -7.79 11.47
N GLN A 129 -16.77 -6.75 10.88
CA GLN A 129 -17.45 -5.77 10.03
C GLN A 129 -17.63 -6.25 8.59
N HIS A 130 -16.97 -7.37 8.24
CA HIS A 130 -16.95 -7.89 6.87
C HIS A 130 -17.91 -9.08 6.69
N VAL A 131 -19.00 -9.10 7.42
CA VAL A 131 -20.09 -10.07 7.17
C VAL A 131 -20.88 -9.62 5.94
N ALA A 132 -21.05 -10.53 4.97
CA ALA A 132 -21.83 -10.28 3.76
C ALA A 132 -23.30 -10.61 3.94
N ARG A 133 -23.59 -11.71 4.66
CA ARG A 133 -24.94 -12.21 4.92
C ARG A 133 -25.01 -12.75 6.34
N GLY A 134 -26.16 -12.59 6.98
CA GLY A 134 -26.36 -13.01 8.37
C GLY A 134 -25.78 -12.05 9.39
N GLY A 135 -25.22 -12.59 10.48
CA GLY A 135 -24.61 -11.83 11.55
C GLY A 135 -23.25 -12.39 11.97
N TRP A 136 -22.52 -11.61 12.77
CA TRP A 136 -21.30 -12.07 13.43
C TRP A 136 -21.62 -13.03 14.56
N LEU A 137 -20.60 -13.63 15.16
CA LEU A 137 -20.72 -14.50 16.34
C LEU A 137 -21.46 -13.80 17.48
N ASP A 138 -22.15 -14.57 18.31
CA ASP A 138 -22.90 -14.09 19.46
C ASP A 138 -22.66 -15.01 20.67
N ARG A 139 -22.31 -14.46 21.82
CA ARG A 139 -22.07 -15.23 23.06
C ARG A 139 -23.23 -16.10 23.49
N ARG A 140 -24.46 -15.76 23.06
CA ARG A 140 -25.68 -16.49 23.37
C ARG A 140 -25.94 -17.67 22.44
N ASP A 141 -25.17 -17.80 21.37
CA ASP A 141 -25.30 -18.84 20.34
C ASP A 141 -23.99 -19.62 20.21
N ALA A 142 -23.77 -20.57 21.14
CA ALA A 142 -22.54 -21.38 21.20
C ALA A 142 -22.34 -22.25 19.94
N GLN A 143 -23.42 -22.61 19.25
CA GLN A 143 -23.37 -23.40 18.01
C GLN A 143 -23.37 -22.55 16.74
N GLY A 144 -23.47 -21.21 16.87
CA GLY A 144 -23.43 -20.31 15.74
C GLY A 144 -22.00 -20.11 15.21
N VAL A 145 -21.82 -20.25 13.90
CA VAL A 145 -20.51 -20.12 13.25
C VAL A 145 -20.54 -19.17 12.07
N VAL A 146 -19.39 -18.57 11.74
CA VAL A 146 -19.24 -17.67 10.61
C VAL A 146 -18.20 -18.27 9.65
N LEU A 147 -18.59 -18.39 8.38
CA LEU A 147 -17.79 -19.07 7.36
C LEU A 147 -17.17 -18.08 6.35
N GLY A 148 -16.00 -18.44 5.84
CA GLY A 148 -15.43 -17.81 4.67
C GLY A 148 -16.32 -17.99 3.44
N ARG A 149 -16.32 -17.01 2.55
CA ARG A 149 -17.21 -16.95 1.38
C ARG A 149 -17.09 -18.15 0.45
N LYS A 150 -15.87 -18.60 0.17
CA LYS A 150 -15.62 -19.75 -0.73
C LYS A 150 -15.96 -21.07 -0.03
N LEU A 151 -15.68 -21.15 1.27
CA LEU A 151 -16.03 -22.32 2.09
C LEU A 151 -17.54 -22.56 2.07
N ALA A 152 -18.35 -21.54 2.35
CA ALA A 152 -19.81 -21.64 2.31
C ALA A 152 -20.34 -22.12 0.94
N ARG A 153 -19.71 -21.65 -0.17
CA ARG A 153 -20.05 -22.12 -1.52
C ARG A 153 -19.64 -23.58 -1.75
N THR A 154 -18.47 -23.99 -1.28
CA THR A 154 -17.97 -25.37 -1.44
C THR A 154 -18.84 -26.36 -0.69
N LEU A 155 -19.28 -26.00 0.52
CA LEU A 155 -20.19 -26.80 1.32
C LEU A 155 -21.65 -26.71 0.86
N ALA A 156 -21.97 -25.77 -0.07
CA ALA A 156 -23.32 -25.48 -0.55
C ALA A 156 -24.30 -25.14 0.60
N VAL A 157 -23.83 -24.36 1.60
CA VAL A 157 -24.62 -23.96 2.79
C VAL A 157 -24.94 -22.46 2.75
N ASP A 158 -26.06 -22.12 3.35
CA ASP A 158 -26.50 -20.73 3.59
C ASP A 158 -26.83 -20.50 5.08
N ILE A 159 -27.24 -19.30 5.42
CA ILE A 159 -27.59 -18.91 6.80
C ILE A 159 -28.71 -19.77 7.33
N GLY A 160 -28.50 -20.33 8.53
CA GLY A 160 -29.44 -21.23 9.21
C GLY A 160 -29.22 -22.70 8.93
N ASP A 161 -28.43 -23.08 7.90
CA ASP A 161 -28.11 -24.44 7.61
C ASP A 161 -27.19 -25.05 8.68
N GLU A 162 -27.32 -26.34 8.88
CA GLU A 162 -26.51 -27.10 9.81
C GLU A 162 -25.34 -27.79 9.09
N LEU A 163 -24.22 -27.89 9.80
CA LEU A 163 -23.04 -28.60 9.36
C LEU A 163 -22.38 -29.32 10.52
N VAL A 164 -21.74 -30.44 10.22
CA VAL A 164 -21.01 -31.22 11.19
C VAL A 164 -19.53 -30.98 11.07
N ILE A 165 -18.86 -30.71 12.19
CA ILE A 165 -17.39 -30.67 12.26
C ILE A 165 -16.92 -32.02 12.77
N ILE A 166 -15.94 -32.59 12.08
CA ILE A 166 -15.31 -33.88 12.43
C ILE A 166 -13.79 -33.63 12.49
N GLY A 167 -13.20 -33.91 13.63
CA GLY A 167 -11.77 -33.73 13.86
C GLY A 167 -11.24 -34.67 14.94
N GLN A 168 -10.03 -34.40 15.38
CA GLN A 168 -9.42 -35.07 16.52
C GLN A 168 -9.21 -34.05 17.63
N SER A 169 -9.71 -34.31 18.80
CA SER A 169 -9.49 -33.50 19.99
C SER A 169 -8.10 -33.74 20.59
N ALA A 170 -7.70 -32.89 21.52
CA ALA A 170 -6.37 -32.92 22.11
C ALA A 170 -6.11 -34.20 22.94
N ASP A 171 -7.13 -34.87 23.44
CA ASP A 171 -7.02 -36.16 24.14
C ASP A 171 -6.97 -37.37 23.19
N GLY A 172 -6.98 -37.11 21.87
CA GLY A 172 -6.99 -38.15 20.83
C GLY A 172 -8.35 -38.73 20.49
N ALA A 173 -9.42 -38.29 21.16
CA ALA A 173 -10.78 -38.73 20.87
C ALA A 173 -11.30 -38.08 19.54
N MET A 174 -12.39 -38.61 19.01
CA MET A 174 -13.05 -37.99 17.87
C MET A 174 -13.84 -36.76 18.33
N ALA A 175 -13.47 -35.63 17.84
CA ALA A 175 -14.24 -34.39 17.97
C ALA A 175 -15.35 -34.38 16.92
N ASN A 176 -16.60 -34.38 17.35
CA ASN A 176 -17.76 -34.37 16.46
C ASN A 176 -18.89 -33.55 17.08
N GLU A 177 -19.27 -32.47 16.42
CA GLU A 177 -20.28 -31.55 16.91
C GLU A 177 -21.04 -30.90 15.76
N LEU A 178 -22.30 -30.55 15.99
CA LEU A 178 -23.19 -29.87 15.04
C LEU A 178 -23.17 -28.38 15.27
N TYR A 179 -22.93 -27.61 14.18
CA TYR A 179 -22.95 -26.19 14.18
C TYR A 179 -23.94 -25.63 13.16
N ARG A 180 -24.38 -24.37 13.36
CA ARG A 180 -25.31 -23.69 12.50
C ARG A 180 -24.65 -22.46 11.90
N VAL A 181 -24.78 -22.27 10.58
CA VAL A 181 -24.25 -21.13 9.87
C VAL A 181 -25.00 -19.87 10.30
N ARG A 182 -24.35 -18.98 11.04
CA ARG A 182 -24.88 -17.70 11.48
C ARG A 182 -24.56 -16.58 10.51
N GLY A 183 -23.42 -16.66 9.83
CA GLY A 183 -22.99 -15.66 8.88
C GLY A 183 -21.99 -16.17 7.87
N VAL A 184 -21.91 -15.44 6.75
CA VAL A 184 -20.95 -15.66 5.68
C VAL A 184 -20.20 -14.36 5.43
N LEU A 185 -18.87 -14.42 5.41
CA LEU A 185 -18.01 -13.26 5.20
C LEU A 185 -18.04 -12.76 3.76
N LYS A 186 -17.75 -11.47 3.57
CA LYS A 186 -17.23 -10.94 2.30
C LYS A 186 -15.87 -11.59 2.02
N SER A 187 -15.28 -11.30 0.86
CA SER A 187 -13.89 -11.69 0.64
C SER A 187 -12.97 -10.88 1.53
N VAL A 188 -12.22 -11.56 2.39
CA VAL A 188 -11.28 -10.95 3.34
C VAL A 188 -9.84 -11.45 3.16
N GLY A 189 -9.65 -12.45 2.31
CA GLY A 189 -8.36 -13.05 1.99
C GLY A 189 -8.53 -14.52 1.62
N GLU A 190 -7.65 -15.03 0.77
CA GLU A 190 -7.80 -16.36 0.16
C GLU A 190 -7.86 -17.48 1.22
N GLU A 191 -7.01 -17.39 2.25
CA GLU A 191 -6.95 -18.36 3.34
C GLU A 191 -8.28 -18.43 4.09
N ILE A 192 -8.78 -17.28 4.55
CA ILE A 192 -10.06 -17.18 5.27
C ILE A 192 -11.22 -17.53 4.35
N ASP A 193 -11.20 -17.05 3.11
CA ASP A 193 -12.27 -17.31 2.16
C ASP A 193 -12.48 -18.80 1.89
N ARG A 194 -11.38 -19.60 1.82
CA ARG A 194 -11.44 -21.05 1.52
C ARG A 194 -11.60 -21.94 2.72
N GLY A 195 -10.97 -21.61 3.85
CA GLY A 195 -10.90 -22.51 5.00
C GLY A 195 -11.34 -21.89 6.33
N GLY A 196 -11.61 -20.57 6.37
CA GLY A 196 -11.91 -19.88 7.61
C GLY A 196 -13.26 -20.29 8.19
N PHE A 197 -13.22 -20.83 9.40
CA PHE A 197 -14.36 -21.24 10.20
C PHE A 197 -14.25 -20.60 11.58
N PHE A 198 -15.00 -19.53 11.79
CA PHE A 198 -14.99 -18.77 13.04
C PHE A 198 -16.04 -19.27 14.01
N MET A 199 -15.64 -19.46 15.25
CA MET A 199 -16.47 -19.91 16.35
C MET A 199 -16.05 -19.22 17.66
N LEU A 200 -16.87 -19.33 18.68
CA LEU A 200 -16.49 -18.84 20.01
C LEU A 200 -15.32 -19.64 20.58
N ALA A 201 -14.45 -18.98 21.31
CA ALA A 201 -13.33 -19.64 21.99
C ALA A 201 -13.82 -20.75 22.97
N SER A 202 -14.96 -20.54 23.64
CA SER A 202 -15.57 -21.54 24.48
C SER A 202 -15.98 -22.79 23.70
N SER A 203 -16.69 -22.60 22.58
CA SER A 203 -17.14 -23.72 21.74
C SER A 203 -15.96 -24.49 21.11
N PHE A 204 -14.88 -23.76 20.76
CA PHE A 204 -13.65 -24.41 20.31
C PHE A 204 -13.01 -25.24 21.40
N ARG A 205 -12.95 -24.74 22.65
CA ARG A 205 -12.38 -25.45 23.80
C ARG A 205 -13.16 -26.74 24.11
N ASP A 206 -14.48 -26.64 24.06
CA ASP A 206 -15.37 -27.79 24.29
C ASP A 206 -15.17 -28.84 23.18
N LEU A 207 -15.18 -28.44 21.91
CA LEU A 207 -15.01 -29.35 20.76
C LEU A 207 -13.65 -30.05 20.76
N MET A 208 -12.58 -29.29 21.02
CA MET A 208 -11.20 -29.79 20.88
C MET A 208 -10.61 -30.33 22.18
N GLY A 209 -11.34 -30.28 23.28
CA GLY A 209 -10.86 -30.78 24.59
C GLY A 209 -9.67 -29.94 25.11
N LEU A 210 -9.69 -28.63 24.92
CA LEU A 210 -8.61 -27.73 25.28
C LEU A 210 -9.03 -26.72 26.35
N PRO A 211 -9.00 -27.08 27.64
CA PRO A 211 -9.50 -26.21 28.70
C PRO A 211 -8.66 -24.92 28.90
N GLU A 212 -7.36 -24.99 28.64
CA GLU A 212 -6.42 -23.91 28.94
C GLU A 212 -5.49 -23.59 27.76
N GLY A 213 -4.89 -22.40 27.80
CA GLY A 213 -3.93 -21.94 26.82
C GLY A 213 -4.54 -21.41 25.52
N VAL A 214 -3.69 -20.83 24.67
CA VAL A 214 -4.04 -20.33 23.35
C VAL A 214 -2.86 -20.52 22.39
N HIS A 215 -3.14 -20.59 21.08
CA HIS A 215 -2.10 -20.83 20.08
C HIS A 215 -1.43 -19.53 19.64
N GLU A 216 -2.17 -18.41 19.65
CA GLU A 216 -1.72 -17.11 19.17
C GLU A 216 -2.30 -15.98 20.03
N ILE A 217 -1.51 -14.97 20.30
CA ILE A 217 -2.01 -13.67 20.78
C ILE A 217 -1.68 -12.63 19.71
N VAL A 218 -2.72 -12.06 19.12
CA VAL A 218 -2.60 -10.95 18.16
C VAL A 218 -2.53 -9.64 18.91
N VAL A 219 -1.60 -8.79 18.56
CA VAL A 219 -1.35 -7.50 19.23
C VAL A 219 -1.40 -6.35 18.22
N LEU A 220 -2.09 -5.29 18.61
CA LEU A 220 -2.20 -4.03 17.89
C LEU A 220 -1.68 -2.88 18.77
N ARG A 221 -0.84 -2.00 18.20
CA ARG A 221 -0.38 -0.78 18.88
C ARG A 221 -1.53 0.21 18.99
N THR A 222 -1.80 0.71 20.18
CA THR A 222 -2.76 1.79 20.38
C THR A 222 -2.16 3.12 19.92
N ASP A 223 -0.86 3.37 20.22
CA ASP A 223 -0.14 4.52 19.67
C ASP A 223 0.57 4.14 18.36
N ARG A 224 -0.03 4.53 17.24
CA ARG A 224 0.54 4.32 15.89
C ARG A 224 1.79 5.15 15.61
N LYS A 225 2.16 6.11 16.46
CA LYS A 225 3.39 6.89 16.32
C LYS A 225 4.63 6.08 16.74
N GLN A 226 4.45 5.08 17.61
CA GLN A 226 5.54 4.18 17.97
C GLN A 226 5.92 3.33 16.76
N PRO A 227 7.20 3.30 16.34
CA PRO A 227 7.64 2.44 15.24
C PRO A 227 7.36 0.96 15.51
N LEU A 228 6.89 0.22 14.49
CA LEU A 228 6.57 -1.21 14.60
C LEU A 228 7.75 -2.05 15.14
N LEU A 229 8.96 -1.76 14.67
CA LEU A 229 10.17 -2.47 15.13
C LEU A 229 10.48 -2.22 16.60
N MET A 230 10.23 -1.00 17.10
CA MET A 230 10.43 -0.68 18.54
C MET A 230 9.41 -1.44 19.38
N ALA A 231 8.12 -1.40 19.01
CA ALA A 231 7.07 -2.16 19.69
C ALA A 231 7.37 -3.66 19.69
N THR A 232 7.82 -4.22 18.56
CA THR A 232 8.20 -5.64 18.47
C THR A 232 9.37 -5.98 19.38
N SER A 233 10.38 -5.10 19.45
CA SER A 233 11.56 -5.30 20.33
C SER A 233 11.18 -5.22 21.81
N GLU A 234 10.30 -4.30 22.17
CA GLU A 234 9.75 -4.16 23.52
C GLU A 234 9.01 -5.42 23.96
N LEU A 235 8.12 -5.94 23.10
CA LEU A 235 7.37 -7.17 23.38
C LEU A 235 8.27 -8.41 23.44
N ARG A 236 9.33 -8.49 22.63
CA ARG A 236 10.35 -9.54 22.77
C ARG A 236 11.07 -9.49 24.11
N GLY A 237 11.40 -8.29 24.61
CA GLY A 237 11.97 -8.11 25.93
C GLY A 237 11.02 -8.48 27.06
N MET A 238 9.73 -8.26 26.87
CA MET A 238 8.67 -8.58 27.85
C MET A 238 8.34 -10.07 27.92
N PHE A 239 8.42 -10.78 26.78
CA PHE A 239 8.07 -12.20 26.64
C PHE A 239 9.20 -13.00 26.00
N PRO A 240 10.37 -13.12 26.64
CA PRO A 240 11.56 -13.76 26.04
C PRO A 240 11.40 -15.27 25.80
N GLU A 241 10.44 -15.92 26.48
CA GLU A 241 10.14 -17.35 26.31
C GLU A 241 9.16 -17.64 25.17
N HIS A 242 8.74 -16.61 24.43
CA HIS A 242 7.77 -16.71 23.36
C HIS A 242 8.32 -16.16 22.04
N GLU A 243 7.81 -16.66 20.95
CA GLU A 243 8.12 -16.16 19.63
C GLU A 243 7.29 -14.92 19.30
N VAL A 244 7.93 -13.74 19.29
CA VAL A 244 7.27 -12.46 18.99
C VAL A 244 7.69 -11.99 17.60
N MET A 245 6.73 -11.92 16.70
CA MET A 245 6.95 -11.55 15.29
C MET A 245 6.01 -10.43 14.85
N ASN A 246 6.54 -9.47 14.10
CA ASN A 246 5.69 -8.50 13.43
C ASN A 246 5.17 -9.06 12.09
N TRP A 247 4.18 -8.42 11.53
CA TRP A 247 3.54 -8.86 10.30
C TRP A 247 4.49 -8.99 9.10
N ARG A 248 5.57 -8.19 9.06
CA ARG A 248 6.57 -8.27 7.97
C ARG A 248 7.38 -9.56 8.02
N ALA A 249 7.66 -10.05 9.22
CA ALA A 249 8.30 -11.35 9.41
C ALA A 249 7.31 -12.51 9.23
N LEU A 250 6.02 -12.29 9.56
CA LEU A 250 4.95 -13.26 9.39
C LEU A 250 4.61 -13.51 7.92
N GLN A 251 4.61 -12.44 7.11
CA GLN A 251 4.26 -12.48 5.68
C GLN A 251 5.36 -11.79 4.84
N PRO A 252 6.53 -12.45 4.69
CA PRO A 252 7.67 -11.84 4.01
C PRO A 252 7.37 -11.52 2.55
N MET A 253 6.55 -12.33 1.86
CA MET A 253 6.16 -12.05 0.48
C MET A 253 5.38 -10.73 0.35
N ILE A 254 4.43 -10.48 1.25
CA ILE A 254 3.66 -9.21 1.25
C ILE A 254 4.60 -8.04 1.59
N ALA A 255 5.47 -8.23 2.59
CA ALA A 255 6.44 -7.22 2.99
C ALA A 255 7.41 -6.86 1.86
N GLU A 256 7.85 -7.83 1.07
CA GLU A 256 8.71 -7.64 -0.10
C GLU A 256 7.98 -6.91 -1.22
N ILE A 257 6.75 -7.31 -1.55
CA ILE A 257 5.92 -6.62 -2.55
C ILE A 257 5.70 -5.15 -2.17
N LEU A 258 5.36 -4.88 -0.91
CA LEU A 258 5.19 -3.52 -0.41
C LEU A 258 6.52 -2.75 -0.41
N GLY A 259 7.65 -3.42 -0.12
CA GLY A 259 8.98 -2.82 -0.21
C GLY A 259 9.40 -2.47 -1.64
N MET A 260 8.94 -3.22 -2.65
CA MET A 260 9.19 -2.92 -4.06
C MET A 260 8.33 -1.79 -4.62
N ALA A 261 7.31 -1.36 -3.90
CA ALA A 261 6.41 -0.28 -4.30
C ALA A 261 7.16 1.00 -4.67
N ASP A 262 8.09 1.39 -3.81
CA ASP A 262 8.93 2.57 -4.01
C ASP A 262 9.77 2.48 -5.29
N ILE A 263 10.38 1.32 -5.53
CA ILE A 263 11.19 1.06 -6.72
C ILE A 263 10.34 1.18 -7.98
N ASN A 264 9.13 0.63 -7.95
CA ASN A 264 8.19 0.72 -9.09
C ASN A 264 7.81 2.18 -9.40
N ILE A 265 7.50 2.98 -8.38
CA ILE A 265 7.20 4.40 -8.54
C ILE A 265 8.40 5.14 -9.15
N TYR A 266 9.62 4.91 -8.65
CA TYR A 266 10.82 5.54 -9.19
C TYR A 266 11.13 5.13 -10.63
N ILE A 267 10.98 3.86 -10.99
CA ILE A 267 11.16 3.39 -12.38
C ILE A 267 10.20 4.13 -13.31
N MET A 268 8.92 4.22 -12.94
CA MET A 268 7.90 4.93 -13.73
C MET A 268 8.18 6.43 -13.84
N LEU A 269 8.65 7.07 -12.75
CA LEU A 269 9.09 8.46 -12.77
C LEU A 269 10.24 8.68 -13.75
N VAL A 270 11.27 7.83 -13.69
CA VAL A 270 12.45 7.95 -14.57
C VAL A 270 12.05 7.75 -16.03
N ILE A 271 11.30 6.71 -16.37
CA ILE A 271 10.85 6.45 -17.75
C ILE A 271 10.05 7.63 -18.29
N THR A 272 9.06 8.10 -17.52
CA THR A 272 8.20 9.21 -17.93
C THR A 272 9.00 10.50 -18.12
N TYR A 273 9.90 10.81 -17.19
CA TYR A 273 10.67 12.05 -17.30
C TYR A 273 11.83 12.01 -18.29
N ILE A 274 12.32 10.85 -18.67
CA ILE A 274 13.19 10.71 -19.85
C ILE A 274 12.43 11.14 -21.11
N ALA A 275 11.18 10.69 -21.29
CA ALA A 275 10.36 11.13 -22.42
C ALA A 275 10.11 12.65 -22.39
N VAL A 276 9.78 13.21 -21.23
CA VAL A 276 9.63 14.66 -21.05
C VAL A 276 10.95 15.41 -21.32
N ALA A 277 12.09 14.88 -20.84
CA ALA A 277 13.40 15.45 -21.09
C ALA A 277 13.73 15.52 -22.59
N MET A 278 13.33 14.52 -23.39
CA MET A 278 13.47 14.53 -24.84
C MET A 278 12.62 15.65 -25.49
N VAL A 279 11.41 15.88 -25.01
CA VAL A 279 10.56 16.99 -25.47
C VAL A 279 11.21 18.33 -25.14
N VAL A 280 11.70 18.52 -23.91
CA VAL A 280 12.41 19.73 -23.48
C VAL A 280 13.66 19.96 -24.31
N LEU A 281 14.49 18.93 -24.50
CA LEU A 281 15.70 18.97 -25.28
C LEU A 281 15.44 19.43 -26.72
N ASN A 282 14.45 18.82 -27.38
CA ASN A 282 14.09 19.18 -28.76
C ASN A 282 13.58 20.63 -28.86
N ALA A 283 12.70 21.03 -27.93
CA ALA A 283 12.15 22.37 -27.89
C ALA A 283 13.25 23.42 -27.67
N MET A 284 14.20 23.13 -26.75
CA MET A 284 15.30 24.07 -26.45
C MET A 284 16.36 24.11 -27.54
N LEU A 285 16.69 22.97 -28.18
CA LEU A 285 17.57 22.97 -29.36
C LEU A 285 17.00 23.84 -30.47
N MET A 286 15.72 23.67 -30.78
CA MET A 286 15.07 24.50 -31.81
C MET A 286 15.10 25.96 -31.42
N SER A 287 14.80 26.30 -30.15
CA SER A 287 14.92 27.69 -29.64
C SER A 287 16.31 28.27 -29.81
N VAL A 288 17.36 27.49 -29.54
CA VAL A 288 18.76 27.89 -29.70
C VAL A 288 19.09 28.14 -31.19
N PHE A 289 18.66 27.24 -32.08
CA PHE A 289 18.93 27.38 -33.53
C PHE A 289 18.21 28.58 -34.17
N GLU A 290 16.97 28.88 -33.80
CA GLU A 290 16.22 30.03 -34.27
C GLU A 290 16.87 31.37 -33.84
N ARG A 291 17.49 31.36 -32.66
CA ARG A 291 18.12 32.57 -32.08
C ARG A 291 19.64 32.61 -32.25
N ILE A 292 20.19 31.76 -33.15
CA ILE A 292 21.64 31.63 -33.34
C ILE A 292 22.30 32.98 -33.72
N ARG A 293 21.61 33.79 -34.53
CA ARG A 293 22.08 35.15 -34.90
C ARG A 293 22.07 36.10 -33.70
N GLU A 294 21.03 36.08 -32.86
CA GLU A 294 20.96 36.87 -31.63
C GLU A 294 22.15 36.52 -30.71
N PHE A 295 22.47 35.25 -30.56
CA PHE A 295 23.61 34.78 -29.74
C PHE A 295 24.95 35.16 -30.38
N GLY A 296 25.05 35.15 -31.70
CA GLY A 296 26.23 35.66 -32.43
C GLY A 296 26.51 37.13 -32.18
N VAL A 297 25.47 37.98 -32.26
CA VAL A 297 25.54 39.40 -31.96
C VAL A 297 25.91 39.66 -30.50
N MET A 298 25.26 38.97 -29.56
CA MET A 298 25.58 39.10 -28.14
C MET A 298 27.05 38.77 -27.85
N LYS A 299 27.61 37.74 -28.47
CA LYS A 299 29.05 37.44 -28.35
C LYS A 299 29.94 38.50 -29.00
N ALA A 300 29.56 39.08 -30.14
CA ALA A 300 30.32 40.14 -30.81
C ALA A 300 30.39 41.39 -29.94
N ILE A 301 29.39 41.70 -29.14
CA ILE A 301 29.39 42.84 -28.19
C ILE A 301 29.94 42.47 -26.79
N GLY A 302 30.54 41.26 -26.62
CA GLY A 302 31.33 40.95 -25.45
C GLY A 302 30.68 39.99 -24.44
N PHE A 303 29.54 39.36 -24.77
CA PHE A 303 28.97 38.29 -23.90
C PHE A 303 29.87 37.06 -23.88
N GLY A 304 30.27 36.65 -22.67
CA GLY A 304 31.06 35.45 -22.47
C GLY A 304 30.24 34.16 -22.66
N PRO A 305 30.91 33.01 -22.93
CA PRO A 305 30.25 31.73 -23.11
C PRO A 305 29.39 31.31 -21.91
N GLY A 306 29.88 31.57 -20.67
CA GLY A 306 29.14 31.28 -19.44
C GLY A 306 27.86 32.10 -19.27
N GLN A 307 27.84 33.34 -19.80
CA GLN A 307 26.64 34.16 -19.75
C GLN A 307 25.54 33.67 -20.69
N LEU A 308 25.93 33.18 -21.89
CA LEU A 308 24.97 32.56 -22.81
C LEU A 308 24.47 31.19 -22.29
N PHE A 309 25.36 30.40 -21.74
CA PHE A 309 24.96 29.18 -21.05
C PHE A 309 23.93 29.49 -19.95
N GLY A 310 24.27 30.40 -19.03
CA GLY A 310 23.41 30.80 -17.93
C GLY A 310 22.06 31.36 -18.40
N LEU A 311 22.02 32.07 -19.53
CA LEU A 311 20.79 32.60 -20.10
C LEU A 311 19.83 31.47 -20.53
N VAL A 312 20.32 30.50 -21.34
CA VAL A 312 19.51 29.38 -21.83
C VAL A 312 19.10 28.49 -20.68
N TYR A 313 20.03 28.23 -19.76
CA TYR A 313 19.75 27.38 -18.57
C TYR A 313 18.69 28.02 -17.68
N THR A 314 18.78 29.33 -17.39
CA THR A 314 17.81 30.04 -16.55
C THR A 314 16.44 30.12 -17.22
N GLU A 315 16.39 30.26 -18.57
CA GLU A 315 15.14 30.27 -19.34
C GLU A 315 14.37 28.94 -19.14
N THR A 316 15.06 27.79 -19.19
CA THR A 316 14.44 26.47 -18.92
C THR A 316 14.05 26.29 -17.45
N LEU A 317 14.87 26.78 -16.52
CA LEU A 317 14.50 26.70 -15.09
C LEU A 317 13.23 27.49 -14.76
N VAL A 318 13.06 28.69 -15.39
CA VAL A 318 11.83 29.47 -15.26
C VAL A 318 10.62 28.68 -15.79
N GLN A 319 10.77 28.03 -16.96
CA GLN A 319 9.72 27.20 -17.53
C GLN A 319 9.41 25.98 -16.62
N ALA A 320 10.44 25.35 -16.06
CA ALA A 320 10.29 24.23 -15.12
C ALA A 320 9.53 24.69 -13.86
N VAL A 321 9.87 25.83 -13.27
CA VAL A 321 9.14 26.36 -12.11
C VAL A 321 7.66 26.61 -12.43
N VAL A 322 7.36 27.18 -13.59
CA VAL A 322 5.96 27.37 -14.01
C VAL A 322 5.26 26.03 -14.22
N ALA A 323 5.95 25.05 -14.79
CA ALA A 323 5.42 23.68 -14.95
C ALA A 323 5.13 23.01 -13.59
N LEU A 324 6.02 23.20 -12.58
CA LEU A 324 5.78 22.73 -11.22
C LEU A 324 4.52 23.35 -10.60
N LEU A 325 4.33 24.66 -10.81
CA LEU A 325 3.12 25.34 -10.33
C LEU A 325 1.85 24.79 -10.99
N ILE A 326 1.89 24.51 -12.30
CA ILE A 326 0.79 23.89 -13.03
C ILE A 326 0.54 22.46 -12.46
N ALA A 327 1.60 21.67 -12.32
CA ALA A 327 1.50 20.31 -11.77
C ALA A 327 0.88 20.30 -10.38
N LEU A 328 1.31 21.19 -9.48
CA LEU A 328 0.74 21.34 -8.15
C LEU A 328 -0.73 21.79 -8.18
N SER A 329 -1.03 22.83 -8.98
CA SER A 329 -2.36 23.43 -9.01
C SER A 329 -3.43 22.49 -9.54
N PHE A 330 -3.10 21.51 -10.38
CA PHE A 330 -4.04 20.57 -10.93
C PHE A 330 -3.84 19.14 -10.37
N GLY A 331 -2.59 18.72 -10.15
CA GLY A 331 -2.28 17.36 -9.69
C GLY A 331 -2.73 17.10 -8.27
N VAL A 332 -2.46 18.04 -7.36
CA VAL A 332 -2.82 17.87 -5.94
C VAL A 332 -4.34 17.86 -5.73
N PRO A 333 -5.13 18.83 -6.26
CA PRO A 333 -6.58 18.78 -6.14
C PRO A 333 -7.20 17.55 -6.79
N LEU A 334 -6.67 17.11 -7.94
CA LEU A 334 -7.13 15.90 -8.61
C LEU A 334 -6.84 14.64 -7.76
N SER A 335 -5.67 14.57 -7.12
CA SER A 335 -5.32 13.47 -6.22
C SER A 335 -6.23 13.46 -4.98
N PHE A 336 -6.53 14.61 -4.37
CA PHE A 336 -7.51 14.71 -3.28
C PHE A 336 -8.92 14.31 -3.70
N TYR A 337 -9.32 14.63 -4.93
CA TYR A 337 -10.59 14.17 -5.46
C TYR A 337 -10.67 12.64 -5.48
N PHE A 338 -9.62 11.96 -5.96
CA PHE A 338 -9.57 10.49 -5.98
C PHE A 338 -9.30 9.87 -4.62
N GLU A 339 -8.75 10.59 -3.65
CA GLU A 339 -8.66 10.13 -2.27
C GLU A 339 -10.06 9.99 -1.64
N HIS A 340 -10.96 10.93 -1.90
CA HIS A 340 -12.31 10.92 -1.34
C HIS A 340 -13.30 10.04 -2.11
N HIS A 341 -13.27 10.10 -3.43
CA HIS A 341 -14.24 9.38 -4.27
C HIS A 341 -13.73 8.00 -4.70
N GLY A 342 -12.40 7.85 -4.91
CA GLY A 342 -11.80 6.62 -5.44
C GLY A 342 -12.17 6.34 -6.90
N ILE A 343 -11.61 5.26 -7.42
CA ILE A 343 -11.94 4.70 -8.74
C ILE A 343 -12.61 3.36 -8.48
N ASP A 344 -13.89 3.24 -8.80
CA ASP A 344 -14.64 2.00 -8.61
C ASP A 344 -14.27 0.97 -9.70
N LEU A 345 -13.51 -0.03 -9.30
CA LEU A 345 -13.09 -1.17 -10.11
C LEU A 345 -13.93 -2.43 -9.84
N SER A 346 -15.04 -2.32 -9.11
CA SER A 346 -15.85 -3.48 -8.68
C SER A 346 -16.29 -4.37 -9.84
N ARG A 347 -16.50 -3.79 -11.03
CA ARG A 347 -16.86 -4.53 -12.26
C ARG A 347 -15.73 -5.41 -12.80
N PHE A 348 -14.48 -5.07 -12.51
CA PHE A 348 -13.28 -5.76 -13.05
C PHE A 348 -12.59 -6.62 -12.02
N VAL A 349 -12.66 -6.26 -10.74
CA VAL A 349 -11.78 -6.78 -9.67
C VAL A 349 -12.57 -7.39 -8.49
N SER A 350 -13.91 -7.51 -8.60
CA SER A 350 -14.72 -8.06 -7.51
C SER A 350 -14.32 -9.48 -7.14
N GLY A 351 -13.81 -9.65 -5.92
CA GLY A 351 -13.39 -10.94 -5.35
C GLY A 351 -12.02 -11.43 -5.79
N VAL A 352 -11.16 -10.55 -6.31
CA VAL A 352 -9.76 -10.85 -6.58
C VAL A 352 -8.94 -10.59 -5.32
N SER A 353 -8.09 -11.55 -4.96
CA SER A 353 -7.05 -11.40 -3.95
C SER A 353 -5.69 -11.31 -4.64
N PHE A 354 -4.83 -10.41 -4.19
CA PHE A 354 -3.46 -10.31 -4.63
C PHE A 354 -2.54 -10.70 -3.48
N ALA A 355 -1.65 -11.66 -3.71
CA ALA A 355 -0.79 -12.25 -2.68
C ALA A 355 -1.55 -12.73 -1.42
N GLY A 356 -2.80 -13.23 -1.60
CA GLY A 356 -3.63 -13.71 -0.50
C GLY A 356 -4.43 -12.62 0.25
N VAL A 357 -4.17 -11.33 -0.01
CA VAL A 357 -4.89 -10.19 0.57
C VAL A 357 -6.06 -9.80 -0.32
N ALA A 358 -7.24 -9.56 0.27
CA ALA A 358 -8.40 -9.08 -0.45
C ALA A 358 -8.12 -7.66 -1.01
N PHE A 359 -8.40 -7.48 -2.29
CA PHE A 359 -8.26 -6.20 -2.95
C PHE A 359 -9.52 -5.34 -2.70
N ASP A 360 -9.35 -4.10 -2.25
CA ASP A 360 -10.46 -3.18 -2.16
C ASP A 360 -10.90 -2.80 -3.59
N PRO A 361 -12.16 -3.04 -3.98
CA PRO A 361 -12.63 -2.70 -5.31
C PRO A 361 -12.66 -1.19 -5.59
N ILE A 362 -12.56 -0.36 -4.57
CA ILE A 362 -12.46 1.10 -4.69
C ILE A 362 -11.01 1.52 -4.51
N TRP A 363 -10.35 1.81 -5.62
CA TRP A 363 -8.97 2.29 -5.62
C TRP A 363 -8.92 3.77 -5.27
N ARG A 364 -8.45 4.09 -4.07
CA ARG A 364 -8.31 5.46 -3.59
C ARG A 364 -6.87 5.93 -3.67
N ALA A 365 -6.69 7.20 -3.98
CA ALA A 365 -5.39 7.83 -3.85
C ALA A 365 -5.07 8.10 -2.36
N GLU A 366 -3.78 8.18 -2.02
CA GLU A 366 -3.30 8.64 -0.71
C GLU A 366 -2.34 9.80 -0.97
N VAL A 367 -2.72 11.02 -0.54
CA VAL A 367 -1.91 12.21 -0.80
C VAL A 367 -0.89 12.38 0.32
N THR A 368 0.31 11.84 0.11
CA THR A 368 1.43 11.99 1.03
C THR A 368 2.40 13.07 0.54
N PRO A 369 3.19 13.70 1.42
CA PRO A 369 4.26 14.61 1.00
C PRO A 369 5.21 13.94 -0.01
N ARG A 370 5.49 12.65 0.16
CA ARG A 370 6.35 11.88 -0.74
C ARG A 370 5.75 11.74 -2.14
N ALA A 371 4.46 11.41 -2.25
CA ALA A 371 3.76 11.26 -3.51
C ALA A 371 3.69 12.58 -4.30
N VAL A 372 3.71 13.73 -3.61
CA VAL A 372 3.69 15.05 -4.24
C VAL A 372 5.10 15.53 -4.59
N PHE A 373 6.04 15.52 -3.64
CA PHE A 373 7.35 16.13 -3.84
C PHE A 373 8.31 15.28 -4.69
N SER A 374 8.23 13.96 -4.63
CA SER A 374 9.11 13.08 -5.42
C SER A 374 8.97 13.32 -6.94
N PRO A 375 7.74 13.35 -7.54
CA PRO A 375 7.58 13.70 -8.95
C PRO A 375 8.09 15.10 -9.30
N LEU A 376 7.85 16.08 -8.44
CA LEU A 376 8.24 17.47 -8.69
C LEU A 376 9.76 17.65 -8.69
N ILE A 377 10.45 17.07 -7.72
CA ILE A 377 11.92 17.12 -7.64
C ILE A 377 12.51 16.42 -8.85
N THR A 378 12.00 15.25 -9.21
CA THR A 378 12.49 14.49 -10.37
C THR A 378 12.27 15.26 -11.67
N LEU A 379 11.09 15.89 -11.87
CA LEU A 379 10.80 16.73 -13.01
C LEU A 379 11.80 17.90 -13.13
N PHE A 380 12.04 18.60 -12.02
CA PHE A 380 12.96 19.73 -11.99
C PHE A 380 14.40 19.32 -12.33
N VAL A 381 14.88 18.23 -11.75
CA VAL A 381 16.22 17.69 -12.01
C VAL A 381 16.35 17.26 -13.48
N MET A 382 15.36 16.55 -14.01
CA MET A 382 15.39 16.06 -15.39
C MET A 382 15.31 17.21 -16.41
N ALA A 383 14.51 18.25 -16.15
CA ALA A 383 14.50 19.47 -16.98
C ALA A 383 15.86 20.17 -16.97
N GLY A 384 16.51 20.26 -15.79
CA GLY A 384 17.86 20.82 -15.67
C GLY A 384 18.92 20.02 -16.42
N ILE A 385 18.84 18.68 -16.41
CA ILE A 385 19.74 17.80 -17.17
C ILE A 385 19.49 17.94 -18.68
N ALA A 386 18.22 17.95 -19.11
CA ALA A 386 17.85 18.03 -20.52
C ALA A 386 18.37 19.29 -21.21
N VAL A 387 18.40 20.42 -20.49
CA VAL A 387 18.87 21.70 -21.06
C VAL A 387 20.38 21.83 -21.12
N LEU A 388 21.17 21.00 -20.47
CA LEU A 388 22.63 21.10 -20.45
C LEU A 388 23.21 21.11 -21.89
N TYR A 389 22.77 20.18 -22.72
CA TYR A 389 23.26 20.08 -24.10
C TYR A 389 22.89 21.31 -24.95
N PRO A 390 21.63 21.79 -25.02
CA PRO A 390 21.30 23.04 -25.69
C PRO A 390 22.04 24.25 -25.16
N ALA A 391 22.21 24.38 -23.85
CA ALA A 391 22.92 25.48 -23.22
C ALA A 391 24.42 25.49 -23.57
N ILE A 392 25.08 24.34 -23.58
CA ILE A 392 26.47 24.17 -24.03
C ILE A 392 26.57 24.54 -25.53
N LYS A 393 25.63 24.08 -26.35
CA LYS A 393 25.60 24.39 -27.79
C LYS A 393 25.52 25.89 -28.02
N ALA A 394 24.66 26.62 -27.29
CA ALA A 394 24.56 28.08 -27.34
C ALA A 394 25.87 28.75 -26.89
N ALA A 395 26.50 28.24 -25.84
CA ALA A 395 27.75 28.79 -25.31
C ALA A 395 28.94 28.70 -26.28
N VAL A 396 29.01 27.66 -27.12
CA VAL A 396 30.16 27.37 -28.03
C VAL A 396 29.98 27.98 -29.43
N ILE A 397 28.85 28.63 -29.72
CA ILE A 397 28.60 29.29 -31.03
C ILE A 397 29.72 30.28 -31.38
N ARG A 398 30.27 30.15 -32.60
CA ARG A 398 31.27 31.12 -33.13
C ARG A 398 30.55 32.32 -33.77
N PRO A 399 30.86 33.59 -33.38
CA PRO A 399 30.14 34.76 -33.84
C PRO A 399 30.08 34.90 -35.36
N VAL A 400 31.21 34.69 -36.04
CA VAL A 400 31.30 34.82 -37.52
C VAL A 400 30.40 33.82 -38.26
N LYS A 401 30.34 32.56 -37.77
CA LYS A 401 29.47 31.54 -38.37
C LYS A 401 28.00 31.80 -38.05
N ALA A 402 27.70 32.33 -36.86
CA ALA A 402 26.34 32.60 -36.42
C ALA A 402 25.66 33.75 -37.19
N ILE A 403 26.39 34.79 -37.51
CA ILE A 403 25.86 35.96 -38.27
C ILE A 403 25.52 35.59 -39.72
N HIS A 404 26.27 34.63 -40.32
CA HIS A 404 26.06 34.18 -41.70
C HIS A 404 25.22 32.87 -41.79
N TYR A 405 24.60 32.44 -40.69
CA TYR A 405 23.76 31.25 -40.66
C TYR A 405 22.43 31.52 -41.41
N ARG A 406 22.21 30.78 -42.50
CA ARG A 406 20.97 30.80 -43.29
C ARG A 406 19.98 29.76 -42.82
#